data_ecb2985bf5f50dcd7a368ff994194bee
#
_entry.id   ecb2985bf5f50dcd7a368ff994194bee
#
_cell.length_a   1.000
_cell.length_b   1.000
_cell.length_c   1.000
_cell.angle_alpha   90.00
_cell.angle_beta   90.00
_cell.angle_gamma   90.00
#
_symmetry.space_group_name_H-M   'P 1'
#
loop_
_entity.id
_entity.type
_entity.pdbx_description
1 polymer ?
#
loop_
_entity_poly.entity_id
_entity_poly.type
_entity_poly.pdbx_seq_one_letter_code
_entity_poly.pdbx_strand_id
1 'polypeptide(L)'
;MDDYSEIDQNSLHMFCDLIVNTLNNTSDNYIKLKISAYPGRVELGELDRQKIDIRYLDYYQLYVNDKRTDMEKAAVNYTKRILENRLSVFTKHGINYYFDIEKASIEEYCTYLFRMTLNVVRHIGLILDYAQEYSIARNEKITLSVLNEAAKRFYNERLSLFFEEGKTAQMTYDERVEIFQLRTLMLDIIQREKDIKTSIRTNKYSAKIFDSERTNPYTSHFYISKKIEHILGTLELNFFVNKYNEMSSKNGEKVSIYALNYGLCLNENLRWGKPDGSESRTYFIESPFNFNKLLMDFLKDTKEIVCEECGFVYSEDDLDFLKRHNMNCQCGGKNSVVVKKRISDIYRKEIEEIEKKGNLLEKEQYLFMKLAILKGGCVTAREMSQEMDITSQKIGWLTKKLEEDFYYLTKSKKSGNTVYTISDLGEKAI
;
A
#
# COMPACT_ATOMS: atom_id res chain seq x y z
N MET A 1 4.16 -29.27 -3.60
CA MET A 1 3.62 -28.71 -4.82
C MET A 1 4.00 -27.24 -4.81
N ASP A 2 4.81 -26.87 -5.72
CA ASP A 2 5.30 -25.51 -5.96
C ASP A 2 4.50 -24.92 -7.13
N ASP A 3 4.57 -23.59 -7.32
CA ASP A 3 3.91 -22.87 -8.41
C ASP A 3 2.36 -23.01 -8.45
N TYR A 4 1.76 -23.45 -7.36
CA TYR A 4 0.30 -23.59 -7.25
C TYR A 4 -0.43 -22.27 -7.56
N SER A 5 0.09 -21.15 -7.08
CA SER A 5 -0.52 -19.83 -7.26
C SER A 5 -0.36 -19.25 -8.68
N GLU A 6 0.38 -19.89 -9.57
CA GLU A 6 0.57 -19.47 -10.96
C GLU A 6 -0.53 -19.97 -11.89
N ILE A 7 -1.36 -20.90 -11.39
CA ILE A 7 -2.51 -21.45 -12.13
C ILE A 7 -3.65 -20.40 -12.09
N ASP A 8 -4.41 -20.28 -13.16
CA ASP A 8 -5.60 -19.41 -13.20
C ASP A 8 -6.66 -19.85 -12.17
N GLN A 9 -7.49 -18.91 -11.72
CA GLN A 9 -8.40 -19.14 -10.60
C GLN A 9 -9.40 -20.27 -10.83
N ASN A 10 -9.92 -20.42 -12.06
CA ASN A 10 -10.88 -21.47 -12.39
C ASN A 10 -10.21 -22.84 -12.35
N SER A 11 -9.00 -22.95 -12.91
CA SER A 11 -8.20 -24.18 -12.88
C SER A 11 -7.73 -24.52 -11.47
N LEU A 12 -7.44 -23.52 -10.62
CA LEU A 12 -7.17 -23.73 -9.20
C LEU A 12 -8.34 -24.40 -8.48
N HIS A 13 -9.55 -23.89 -8.71
CA HIS A 13 -10.76 -24.46 -8.12
C HIS A 13 -10.96 -25.93 -8.54
N MET A 14 -10.92 -26.19 -9.84
CA MET A 14 -11.00 -27.55 -10.38
C MET A 14 -9.89 -28.46 -9.82
N PHE A 15 -8.66 -27.98 -9.75
CA PHE A 15 -7.55 -28.73 -9.20
C PHE A 15 -7.79 -29.09 -7.72
N CYS A 16 -8.25 -28.16 -6.93
CA CYS A 16 -8.57 -28.41 -5.52
C CYS A 16 -9.66 -29.45 -5.37
N ASP A 17 -10.74 -29.37 -6.13
CA ASP A 17 -11.88 -30.27 -5.97
C ASP A 17 -11.58 -31.67 -6.51
N LEU A 18 -10.95 -31.78 -7.67
CA LEU A 18 -10.70 -33.08 -8.31
C LEU A 18 -9.48 -33.83 -7.76
N ILE A 19 -8.42 -33.12 -7.39
CA ILE A 19 -7.15 -33.74 -7.02
C ILE A 19 -6.91 -33.61 -5.51
N VAL A 20 -6.85 -32.38 -4.98
CA VAL A 20 -6.47 -32.15 -3.59
C VAL A 20 -7.51 -32.71 -2.63
N ASN A 21 -8.78 -32.47 -2.90
CA ASN A 21 -9.89 -32.96 -2.05
C ASN A 21 -9.96 -34.50 -2.10
N THR A 22 -9.83 -35.08 -3.29
CA THR A 22 -9.81 -36.55 -3.47
C THR A 22 -8.67 -37.19 -2.69
N LEU A 23 -7.46 -36.67 -2.81
CA LEU A 23 -6.28 -37.20 -2.11
C LEU A 23 -6.34 -36.97 -0.59
N ASN A 24 -6.92 -35.85 -0.17
CA ASN A 24 -7.05 -35.51 1.26
C ASN A 24 -8.14 -36.34 1.96
N ASN A 25 -9.14 -36.80 1.23
CA ASN A 25 -10.25 -37.59 1.77
C ASN A 25 -10.01 -39.11 1.68
N THR A 26 -8.89 -39.56 1.11
CA THR A 26 -8.53 -40.98 1.13
C THR A 26 -8.32 -41.46 2.57
N SER A 27 -8.96 -42.57 2.95
CA SER A 27 -9.00 -43.07 4.32
C SER A 27 -7.64 -43.52 4.88
N ASP A 28 -6.65 -43.72 4.04
CA ASP A 28 -5.41 -44.40 4.40
C ASP A 28 -4.30 -43.44 4.89
N ASN A 29 -4.47 -42.13 4.82
CA ASN A 29 -3.48 -41.13 5.27
C ASN A 29 -2.04 -41.31 4.72
N TYR A 30 -1.87 -42.06 3.63
CA TYR A 30 -0.55 -42.33 3.04
C TYR A 30 0.03 -41.10 2.31
N ILE A 31 -0.82 -40.21 1.85
CA ILE A 31 -0.44 -39.02 1.09
C ILE A 31 -0.71 -37.78 1.92
N LYS A 32 0.33 -36.99 2.18
CA LYS A 32 0.24 -35.66 2.76
C LYS A 32 0.70 -34.63 1.73
N LEU A 33 -0.26 -33.79 1.32
CA LEU A 33 0.06 -32.72 0.38
C LEU A 33 0.63 -31.52 1.12
N LYS A 34 1.69 -30.95 0.60
CA LYS A 34 2.23 -29.64 0.98
C LYS A 34 2.13 -28.74 -0.22
N ILE A 35 1.35 -27.67 -0.07
CA ILE A 35 1.10 -26.70 -1.13
C ILE A 35 1.75 -25.39 -0.72
N SER A 36 2.57 -24.83 -1.59
CA SER A 36 3.14 -23.51 -1.48
C SER A 36 2.30 -22.56 -2.30
N ALA A 37 1.77 -21.51 -1.69
CA ALA A 37 0.91 -20.55 -2.36
C ALA A 37 1.23 -19.13 -1.90
N TYR A 38 1.05 -18.16 -2.80
CA TYR A 38 1.16 -16.76 -2.44
C TYR A 38 -0.03 -16.33 -1.56
N PRO A 39 0.17 -15.41 -0.60
CA PRO A 39 -0.90 -14.86 0.20
C PRO A 39 -2.06 -14.37 -0.67
N GLY A 40 -3.30 -14.77 -0.32
CA GLY A 40 -4.49 -14.41 -1.08
C GLY A 40 -4.75 -15.22 -2.37
N ARG A 41 -3.79 -15.98 -2.86
CA ARG A 41 -3.97 -16.92 -4.00
C ARG A 41 -4.07 -18.37 -3.55
N VAL A 42 -4.87 -18.60 -2.53
CA VAL A 42 -5.17 -19.93 -2.02
C VAL A 42 -6.63 -20.21 -2.30
N GLU A 43 -6.89 -21.07 -3.24
CA GLU A 43 -8.21 -21.65 -3.47
C GLU A 43 -8.26 -23.00 -2.76
N LEU A 44 -9.26 -23.20 -1.93
CA LEU A 44 -9.40 -24.43 -1.15
C LEU A 44 -10.57 -25.31 -1.64
N GLY A 45 -11.38 -24.80 -2.60
CA GLY A 45 -12.57 -25.50 -3.07
C GLY A 45 -13.45 -25.96 -1.92
N GLU A 46 -13.93 -27.22 -1.96
CA GLU A 46 -14.74 -27.87 -0.94
C GLU A 46 -13.93 -28.49 0.21
N LEU A 47 -12.63 -28.24 0.30
CA LEU A 47 -11.78 -28.79 1.36
C LEU A 47 -12.23 -28.32 2.75
N ASP A 48 -12.34 -29.27 3.68
CA ASP A 48 -12.60 -28.96 5.07
C ASP A 48 -11.42 -28.23 5.71
N ARG A 49 -11.62 -26.95 6.00
CA ARG A 49 -10.59 -26.07 6.58
C ARG A 49 -10.06 -26.57 7.93
N GLN A 50 -10.82 -27.38 8.66
CA GLN A 50 -10.37 -27.96 9.93
C GLN A 50 -9.30 -29.04 9.74
N LYS A 51 -9.19 -29.60 8.53
CA LYS A 51 -8.19 -30.61 8.17
C LYS A 51 -6.93 -30.04 7.53
N ILE A 52 -6.80 -28.71 7.45
CA ILE A 52 -5.72 -28.03 6.78
C ILE A 52 -4.89 -27.24 7.78
N ASP A 53 -3.60 -27.50 7.83
CA ASP A 53 -2.63 -26.71 8.58
C ASP A 53 -2.07 -25.59 7.69
N ILE A 54 -2.43 -24.34 7.99
CA ILE A 54 -1.92 -23.18 7.29
C ILE A 54 -0.72 -22.62 8.05
N ARG A 55 0.39 -22.38 7.33
CA ARG A 55 1.60 -21.73 7.84
C ARG A 55 1.93 -20.53 6.98
N TYR A 56 1.76 -19.34 7.56
CA TYR A 56 2.11 -18.09 6.88
C TYR A 56 3.61 -17.85 6.95
N LEU A 57 4.19 -17.34 5.86
CA LEU A 57 5.61 -17.02 5.75
C LEU A 57 5.86 -15.55 5.44
N ASP A 58 4.81 -14.78 5.13
CA ASP A 58 4.89 -13.34 4.94
C ASP A 58 5.06 -12.61 6.29
N TYR A 59 5.74 -11.47 6.25
CA TYR A 59 6.07 -10.68 7.45
C TYR A 59 4.85 -10.37 8.32
N TYR A 60 3.78 -9.84 7.71
CA TYR A 60 2.61 -9.41 8.47
C TYR A 60 1.93 -10.58 9.18
N GLN A 61 1.58 -11.62 8.44
CA GLN A 61 0.85 -12.78 8.98
C GLN A 61 1.68 -13.58 9.99
N LEU A 62 3.00 -13.64 9.78
CA LEU A 62 3.90 -14.37 10.67
C LEU A 62 3.97 -13.74 12.07
N TYR A 63 3.91 -12.41 12.14
CA TYR A 63 4.09 -11.66 13.38
C TYR A 63 2.84 -10.91 13.86
N VAL A 64 1.67 -11.07 13.20
CA VAL A 64 0.45 -10.34 13.54
C VAL A 64 -0.01 -10.53 14.99
N ASN A 65 0.30 -11.68 15.59
CA ASN A 65 -0.04 -12.01 16.98
C ASN A 65 0.96 -11.47 17.99
N ASP A 66 2.11 -10.99 17.55
CA ASP A 66 3.11 -10.37 18.41
C ASP A 66 2.67 -8.95 18.81
N LYS A 67 3.23 -8.45 19.91
CA LYS A 67 3.02 -7.05 20.24
C LYS A 67 3.57 -6.19 19.11
N ARG A 68 2.82 -5.18 18.68
CA ARG A 68 3.18 -4.30 17.54
C ARG A 68 4.61 -3.73 17.62
N THR A 69 5.10 -3.47 18.84
CA THR A 69 6.46 -3.00 19.09
C THR A 69 7.52 -4.07 18.84
N ASP A 70 7.14 -5.32 18.86
CA ASP A 70 8.06 -6.46 18.83
C ASP A 70 8.11 -7.14 17.46
N MET A 71 7.10 -6.90 16.59
CA MET A 71 7.04 -7.49 15.24
C MET A 71 8.31 -7.25 14.42
N GLU A 72 8.73 -5.99 14.32
CA GLU A 72 9.93 -5.63 13.55
C GLU A 72 11.19 -6.21 14.18
N LYS A 73 11.28 -6.19 15.50
CA LYS A 73 12.41 -6.80 16.24
C LYS A 73 12.48 -8.31 16.01
N ALA A 74 11.33 -8.99 16.07
CA ALA A 74 11.24 -10.42 15.78
C ALA A 74 11.66 -10.73 14.33
N ALA A 75 11.23 -9.91 13.38
CA ALA A 75 11.57 -10.04 11.97
C ALA A 75 13.05 -9.79 11.69
N VAL A 76 13.67 -8.80 12.33
CA VAL A 76 15.13 -8.55 12.26
C VAL A 76 15.91 -9.74 12.84
N ASN A 77 15.48 -10.29 13.96
CA ASN A 77 16.09 -11.48 14.55
C ASN A 77 15.96 -12.71 13.64
N TYR A 78 14.83 -12.83 12.92
CA TYR A 78 14.66 -13.89 11.92
C TYR A 78 15.63 -13.72 10.75
N THR A 79 15.78 -12.49 10.23
CA THR A 79 16.77 -12.17 9.19
C THR A 79 18.18 -12.57 9.63
N LYS A 80 18.57 -12.21 10.87
CA LYS A 80 19.86 -12.59 11.44
C LYS A 80 20.06 -14.10 11.45
N ARG A 81 19.09 -14.86 11.95
CA ARG A 81 19.17 -16.33 11.99
C ARG A 81 19.27 -16.95 10.58
N ILE A 82 18.54 -16.42 9.59
CA ILE A 82 18.67 -16.87 8.19
C ILE A 82 20.09 -16.65 7.71
N LEU A 83 20.64 -15.47 7.92
CA LEU A 83 21.98 -15.11 7.48
C LEU A 83 23.04 -16.02 8.14
N GLU A 84 23.01 -16.16 9.46
CA GLU A 84 23.91 -17.01 10.23
C GLU A 84 23.83 -18.48 9.77
N ASN A 85 22.62 -19.02 9.66
CA ASN A 85 22.42 -20.42 9.24
C ASN A 85 22.93 -20.67 7.82
N ARG A 86 22.65 -19.76 6.88
CA ARG A 86 23.13 -19.91 5.50
C ARG A 86 24.64 -19.84 5.43
N LEU A 87 25.26 -18.87 6.09
CA LEU A 87 26.70 -18.75 6.10
C LEU A 87 27.37 -19.98 6.76
N SER A 88 26.81 -20.50 7.85
CA SER A 88 27.37 -21.69 8.51
C SER A 88 27.29 -22.97 7.66
N VAL A 89 26.28 -23.09 6.80
CA VAL A 89 26.09 -24.26 5.93
C VAL A 89 26.93 -24.18 4.64
N PHE A 90 26.96 -23.00 4.02
CA PHE A 90 27.54 -22.85 2.67
C PHE A 90 28.94 -22.25 2.66
N THR A 91 29.43 -21.72 3.78
CA THR A 91 30.76 -21.11 3.86
C THR A 91 31.53 -21.54 5.10
N LYS A 92 32.84 -21.33 5.07
CA LYS A 92 33.73 -21.54 6.25
C LYS A 92 33.87 -20.27 7.10
N HIS A 93 33.25 -19.15 6.67
CA HIS A 93 33.43 -17.84 7.25
C HIS A 93 32.14 -17.34 7.87
N GLY A 94 32.22 -16.65 8.99
CA GLY A 94 31.11 -15.98 9.64
C GLY A 94 30.77 -14.63 9.00
N ILE A 95 29.72 -13.96 9.52
CA ILE A 95 29.22 -12.68 9.01
C ILE A 95 30.33 -11.63 8.91
N ASN A 96 31.20 -11.55 9.90
CA ASN A 96 32.29 -10.55 10.00
C ASN A 96 33.31 -10.63 8.85
N TYR A 97 33.35 -11.75 8.15
CA TYR A 97 34.21 -11.89 6.98
C TYR A 97 33.66 -11.11 5.77
N TYR A 98 32.35 -11.13 5.60
CA TYR A 98 31.68 -10.53 4.45
C TYR A 98 31.27 -9.08 4.70
N PHE A 99 30.87 -8.74 5.93
CA PHE A 99 30.35 -7.43 6.30
C PHE A 99 31.39 -6.59 7.03
N ASP A 100 31.38 -5.29 6.79
CA ASP A 100 32.24 -4.32 7.45
C ASP A 100 31.65 -3.92 8.82
N ILE A 101 32.00 -4.70 9.84
CA ILE A 101 31.49 -4.51 11.20
C ILE A 101 32.07 -3.26 11.90
N GLU A 102 33.09 -2.61 11.34
CA GLU A 102 33.63 -1.36 11.85
C GLU A 102 32.73 -0.17 11.47
N LYS A 103 32.04 -0.26 10.32
CA LYS A 103 31.14 0.79 9.81
C LYS A 103 29.71 0.66 10.32
N ALA A 104 29.24 -0.53 10.60
CA ALA A 104 27.90 -0.77 11.15
C ALA A 104 27.84 -2.09 11.91
N SER A 105 26.96 -2.18 12.90
CA SER A 105 26.74 -3.40 13.66
C SER A 105 26.01 -4.48 12.82
N ILE A 106 26.17 -5.75 13.19
CA ILE A 106 25.44 -6.85 12.54
C ILE A 106 23.92 -6.64 12.63
N GLU A 107 23.45 -6.08 13.73
CA GLU A 107 22.04 -5.79 13.94
C GLU A 107 21.53 -4.71 12.97
N GLU A 108 22.32 -3.69 12.71
CA GLU A 108 22.00 -2.68 11.67
C GLU A 108 21.94 -3.30 10.28
N TYR A 109 22.92 -4.14 9.89
CA TYR A 109 22.87 -4.86 8.62
C TYR A 109 21.62 -5.72 8.51
N CYS A 110 21.26 -6.47 9.54
CA CYS A 110 20.04 -7.28 9.55
C CYS A 110 18.78 -6.42 9.50
N THR A 111 18.77 -5.24 10.15
CA THR A 111 17.67 -4.28 10.08
C THR A 111 17.48 -3.77 8.67
N TYR A 112 18.55 -3.40 7.98
CA TYR A 112 18.48 -2.95 6.60
C TYR A 112 18.05 -4.07 5.65
N LEU A 113 18.59 -5.29 5.78
CA LEU A 113 18.15 -6.44 5.01
C LEU A 113 16.66 -6.76 5.23
N PHE A 114 16.18 -6.68 6.48
CA PHE A 114 14.76 -6.82 6.76
C PHE A 114 13.94 -5.74 6.03
N ARG A 115 14.33 -4.47 6.13
CA ARG A 115 13.63 -3.34 5.46
C ARG A 115 13.60 -3.49 3.95
N MET A 116 14.66 -4.01 3.35
CA MET A 116 14.76 -4.24 1.91
C MET A 116 13.90 -5.39 1.41
N THR A 117 13.61 -6.37 2.25
CA THR A 117 13.04 -7.66 1.82
C THR A 117 11.76 -8.07 2.54
N LEU A 118 11.44 -7.42 3.66
CA LEU A 118 10.36 -7.84 4.57
C LEU A 118 10.34 -9.36 4.82
N ASN A 119 11.52 -9.92 5.05
CA ASN A 119 11.76 -11.34 5.30
C ASN A 119 11.50 -12.30 4.12
N VAL A 120 11.33 -11.80 2.91
CA VAL A 120 11.29 -12.66 1.73
C VAL A 120 12.66 -13.25 1.48
N VAL A 121 12.82 -14.53 1.83
CA VAL A 121 14.13 -15.23 1.86
C VAL A 121 14.83 -15.23 0.50
N ARG A 122 14.07 -15.36 -0.61
CA ARG A 122 14.60 -15.26 -1.97
C ARG A 122 15.21 -13.86 -2.23
N HIS A 123 14.54 -12.81 -1.78
CA HIS A 123 15.02 -11.43 -1.96
C HIS A 123 16.28 -11.15 -1.14
N ILE A 124 16.36 -11.69 0.10
CA ILE A 124 17.60 -11.63 0.90
C ILE A 124 18.76 -12.21 0.11
N GLY A 125 18.57 -13.39 -0.48
CA GLY A 125 19.60 -14.03 -1.29
C GLY A 125 20.03 -13.21 -2.49
N LEU A 126 19.07 -12.67 -3.27
CA LEU A 126 19.36 -11.87 -4.47
C LEU A 126 20.04 -10.54 -4.15
N ILE A 127 19.59 -9.84 -3.10
CA ILE A 127 20.25 -8.59 -2.69
C ILE A 127 21.67 -8.86 -2.18
N LEU A 128 21.89 -9.94 -1.46
CA LEU A 128 23.24 -10.32 -1.03
C LEU A 128 24.14 -10.74 -2.18
N ASP A 129 23.61 -11.39 -3.21
CA ASP A 129 24.33 -11.72 -4.43
C ASP A 129 24.83 -10.45 -5.13
N TYR A 130 23.95 -9.49 -5.39
CA TYR A 130 24.34 -8.19 -5.93
C TYR A 130 25.33 -7.43 -5.04
N ALA A 131 25.13 -7.47 -3.71
CA ALA A 131 26.05 -6.83 -2.78
C ALA A 131 27.44 -7.49 -2.83
N GLN A 132 27.51 -8.81 -2.98
CA GLN A 132 28.75 -9.54 -3.09
C GLN A 132 29.48 -9.24 -4.41
N GLU A 133 28.75 -9.09 -5.52
CA GLU A 133 29.33 -8.66 -6.80
C GLU A 133 30.02 -7.30 -6.67
N TYR A 134 29.34 -6.31 -6.03
CA TYR A 134 29.93 -4.98 -5.78
C TYR A 134 31.15 -5.04 -4.86
N SER A 135 31.07 -5.89 -3.82
CA SER A 135 32.14 -6.10 -2.85
C SER A 135 33.39 -6.67 -3.52
N ILE A 136 33.23 -7.70 -4.34
CA ILE A 136 34.33 -8.31 -5.10
C ILE A 136 34.94 -7.29 -6.08
N ALA A 137 34.11 -6.59 -6.86
CA ALA A 137 34.58 -5.62 -7.84
C ALA A 137 35.41 -4.48 -7.23
N ARG A 138 35.14 -4.10 -5.98
CA ARG A 138 35.83 -3.04 -5.26
C ARG A 138 36.90 -3.53 -4.29
N ASN A 139 37.02 -4.84 -4.12
CA ASN A 139 37.87 -5.47 -3.08
C ASN A 139 37.60 -4.92 -1.67
N GLU A 140 36.31 -4.75 -1.35
CA GLU A 140 35.84 -4.19 -0.09
C GLU A 140 34.81 -5.13 0.56
N LYS A 141 34.59 -4.99 1.88
CA LYS A 141 33.50 -5.67 2.56
C LYS A 141 32.17 -5.00 2.27
N ILE A 142 31.09 -5.77 2.46
CA ILE A 142 29.71 -5.27 2.32
C ILE A 142 29.45 -4.20 3.40
N THR A 143 29.03 -3.02 2.95
CA THR A 143 28.61 -1.90 3.78
C THR A 143 27.12 -1.60 3.58
N LEU A 144 26.52 -0.74 4.42
CA LEU A 144 25.14 -0.29 4.23
C LEU A 144 24.95 0.43 2.87
N SER A 145 25.96 1.15 2.41
CA SER A 145 25.92 1.79 1.08
C SER A 145 25.88 0.76 -0.04
N VAL A 146 26.68 -0.30 0.06
CA VAL A 146 26.68 -1.41 -0.92
C VAL A 146 25.33 -2.12 -0.92
N LEU A 147 24.73 -2.37 0.26
CA LEU A 147 23.39 -2.95 0.34
C LEU A 147 22.33 -2.05 -0.31
N ASN A 148 22.41 -0.73 -0.13
CA ASN A 148 21.50 0.21 -0.76
C ASN A 148 21.58 0.16 -2.29
N GLU A 149 22.79 0.13 -2.85
CA GLU A 149 22.98 -0.01 -4.30
C GLU A 149 22.48 -1.38 -4.81
N ALA A 150 22.72 -2.45 -4.05
CA ALA A 150 22.20 -3.78 -4.37
C ALA A 150 20.66 -3.81 -4.36
N ALA A 151 20.01 -3.13 -3.39
CA ALA A 151 18.55 -3.05 -3.33
C ALA A 151 17.96 -2.24 -4.49
N LYS A 152 18.59 -1.14 -4.91
CA LYS A 152 18.20 -0.39 -6.11
C LYS A 152 18.31 -1.25 -7.36
N ARG A 153 19.44 -1.94 -7.51
CA ARG A 153 19.69 -2.82 -8.66
C ARG A 153 18.68 -3.97 -8.70
N PHE A 154 18.40 -4.60 -7.55
CA PHE A 154 17.37 -5.62 -7.44
C PHE A 154 16.00 -5.14 -7.90
N TYR A 155 15.59 -3.93 -7.46
CA TYR A 155 14.33 -3.34 -7.92
C TYR A 155 14.35 -3.13 -9.44
N ASN A 156 15.38 -2.50 -9.98
CA ASN A 156 15.46 -2.12 -11.39
C ASN A 156 15.59 -3.33 -12.33
N GLU A 157 16.36 -4.34 -11.96
CA GLU A 157 16.65 -5.48 -12.83
C GLU A 157 15.66 -6.65 -12.66
N ARG A 158 14.84 -6.63 -11.60
CA ARG A 158 13.91 -7.73 -11.31
C ARG A 158 12.47 -7.29 -11.15
N LEU A 159 12.19 -6.38 -10.23
CA LEU A 159 10.81 -6.05 -9.90
C LEU A 159 10.17 -5.12 -10.92
N SER A 160 10.85 -4.05 -11.34
CA SER A 160 10.31 -3.06 -12.27
C SER A 160 9.96 -3.65 -13.64
N LEU A 161 10.61 -4.76 -14.03
CA LEU A 161 10.33 -5.49 -15.27
C LEU A 161 8.90 -6.05 -15.36
N PHE A 162 8.21 -6.15 -14.23
CA PHE A 162 6.79 -6.51 -14.23
C PHE A 162 5.93 -5.61 -15.11
N PHE A 163 6.28 -4.32 -15.19
CA PHE A 163 5.56 -3.36 -16.02
C PHE A 163 6.05 -3.30 -17.48
N GLU A 164 7.02 -4.14 -17.84
CA GLU A 164 7.55 -4.24 -19.20
C GLU A 164 6.98 -5.48 -19.89
N GLU A 165 6.33 -5.26 -21.03
CA GLU A 165 5.70 -6.33 -21.78
C GLU A 165 6.73 -7.39 -22.24
N GLY A 166 6.39 -8.66 -22.05
CA GLY A 166 7.22 -9.79 -22.49
C GLY A 166 8.50 -10.03 -21.67
N LYS A 167 8.77 -9.30 -20.61
CA LYS A 167 9.98 -9.44 -19.80
C LYS A 167 9.84 -10.46 -18.66
N THR A 168 8.67 -10.54 -18.05
CA THR A 168 8.37 -11.43 -16.92
C THR A 168 6.99 -12.04 -17.06
N ALA A 169 6.74 -13.15 -16.33
CA ALA A 169 5.38 -13.63 -16.13
C ALA A 169 4.60 -12.58 -15.31
N GLN A 170 3.55 -12.04 -15.91
CA GLN A 170 2.73 -10.99 -15.31
C GLN A 170 1.58 -11.62 -14.51
N MET A 171 1.87 -12.02 -13.28
CA MET A 171 0.84 -12.57 -12.39
C MET A 171 -0.02 -11.44 -11.82
N THR A 172 -1.34 -11.51 -12.07
CA THR A 172 -2.32 -10.57 -11.54
C THR A 172 -3.30 -11.29 -10.63
N TYR A 173 -3.80 -10.62 -9.60
CA TYR A 173 -4.92 -11.11 -8.78
C TYR A 173 -6.26 -10.92 -9.47
N ASP A 174 -6.38 -9.81 -10.17
CA ASP A 174 -7.60 -9.43 -10.85
C ASP A 174 -7.27 -9.19 -12.33
N GLU A 175 -7.67 -10.11 -13.17
CA GLU A 175 -7.46 -10.05 -14.62
C GLU A 175 -8.20 -8.88 -15.30
N ARG A 176 -9.10 -8.21 -14.54
CA ARG A 176 -9.85 -7.04 -15.01
C ARG A 176 -9.04 -5.75 -14.91
N VAL A 177 -7.93 -5.77 -14.18
CA VAL A 177 -7.02 -4.62 -14.05
C VAL A 177 -5.81 -4.87 -14.92
N GLU A 178 -5.67 -4.08 -15.96
CA GLU A 178 -4.56 -4.20 -16.90
C GLU A 178 -3.24 -3.69 -16.29
N ILE A 179 -2.12 -4.23 -16.77
CA ILE A 179 -0.78 -3.91 -16.23
C ILE A 179 -0.48 -2.42 -16.32
N PHE A 180 -0.89 -1.74 -17.41
CA PHE A 180 -0.66 -0.31 -17.54
C PHE A 180 -1.47 0.51 -16.51
N GLN A 181 -2.67 0.06 -16.14
CA GLN A 181 -3.47 0.70 -15.09
C GLN A 181 -2.80 0.54 -13.72
N LEU A 182 -2.27 -0.65 -13.43
CA LEU A 182 -1.47 -0.89 -12.22
C LEU A 182 -0.20 -0.03 -12.19
N ARG A 183 0.43 0.17 -13.35
CA ARG A 183 1.57 1.09 -13.48
C ARG A 183 1.17 2.52 -13.16
N THR A 184 0.06 2.98 -13.70
CA THR A 184 -0.49 4.32 -13.42
C THR A 184 -0.79 4.47 -11.93
N LEU A 185 -1.50 3.51 -11.32
CA LEU A 185 -1.76 3.49 -9.88
C LEU A 185 -0.46 3.58 -9.07
N MET A 186 0.57 2.82 -9.45
CA MET A 186 1.85 2.84 -8.76
C MET A 186 2.55 4.21 -8.88
N LEU A 187 2.50 4.83 -10.04
CA LEU A 187 3.02 6.19 -10.25
C LEU A 187 2.27 7.24 -9.42
N ASP A 188 0.96 7.13 -9.32
CA ASP A 188 0.13 8.03 -8.51
C ASP A 188 0.44 7.87 -7.01
N ILE A 189 0.63 6.63 -6.54
CA ILE A 189 1.08 6.35 -5.16
C ILE A 189 2.43 7.02 -4.90
N ILE A 190 3.41 6.83 -5.78
CA ILE A 190 4.76 7.43 -5.65
C ILE A 190 4.66 8.96 -5.64
N GLN A 191 3.91 9.53 -6.58
CA GLN A 191 3.75 10.98 -6.67
C GLN A 191 3.11 11.55 -5.40
N ARG A 192 2.09 10.89 -4.87
CA ARG A 192 1.44 11.28 -3.62
C ARG A 192 2.43 11.29 -2.45
N GLU A 193 3.31 10.28 -2.33
CA GLU A 193 4.34 10.25 -1.28
C GLU A 193 5.37 11.38 -1.43
N LYS A 194 5.75 11.74 -2.66
CA LYS A 194 6.60 12.91 -2.94
C LYS A 194 5.93 14.23 -2.55
N ASP A 195 4.64 14.35 -2.82
CA ASP A 195 3.85 15.53 -2.46
C ASP A 195 3.72 15.66 -0.94
N ILE A 196 3.52 14.54 -0.23
CA ILE A 196 3.51 14.50 1.23
C ILE A 196 4.88 14.93 1.77
N LYS A 197 5.99 14.37 1.25
CA LYS A 197 7.35 14.78 1.62
C LYS A 197 7.55 16.28 1.48
N THR A 198 7.15 16.83 0.35
CA THR A 198 7.27 18.27 0.08
C THR A 198 6.40 19.09 1.03
N SER A 199 5.18 18.65 1.27
CA SER A 199 4.22 19.34 2.12
C SER A 199 4.61 19.32 3.60
N ILE A 200 5.21 18.22 4.10
CA ILE A 200 5.79 18.18 5.45
C ILE A 200 6.99 19.13 5.55
N ARG A 201 7.90 19.10 4.58
CA ARG A 201 9.09 19.97 4.55
C ARG A 201 8.73 21.45 4.48
N THR A 202 7.70 21.82 3.75
CA THR A 202 7.23 23.21 3.61
C THR A 202 6.25 23.65 4.69
N ASN A 203 6.04 22.82 5.72
CA ASN A 203 5.14 23.08 6.84
C ASN A 203 3.67 23.30 6.45
N LYS A 204 3.22 22.74 5.32
CA LYS A 204 1.81 22.68 4.98
C LYS A 204 1.04 21.79 5.95
N TYR A 205 1.70 20.72 6.45
CA TYR A 205 1.19 19.90 7.55
C TYR A 205 1.88 20.30 8.84
N SER A 206 1.11 20.92 9.74
CA SER A 206 1.62 21.49 11.00
C SER A 206 1.52 20.55 12.19
N ALA A 207 1.17 19.27 11.99
CA ALA A 207 1.08 18.30 13.08
C ALA A 207 2.44 18.11 13.75
N LYS A 208 2.47 18.22 15.10
CA LYS A 208 3.70 18.11 15.92
C LYS A 208 4.48 16.82 15.67
N ILE A 209 3.79 15.76 15.27
CA ILE A 209 4.42 14.45 14.98
C ILE A 209 5.45 14.52 13.85
N PHE A 210 5.39 15.54 12.99
CA PHE A 210 6.34 15.72 11.89
C PHE A 210 7.54 16.60 12.27
N ASP A 211 7.55 17.25 13.43
CA ASP A 211 8.54 18.27 13.76
C ASP A 211 9.96 17.70 13.85
N SER A 212 10.15 16.52 14.44
CA SER A 212 11.45 15.87 14.57
C SER A 212 12.06 15.44 13.24
N GLU A 213 11.22 15.11 12.25
CA GLU A 213 11.64 14.52 10.98
C GLU A 213 11.38 15.45 9.77
N ARG A 214 11.04 16.72 10.01
CA ARG A 214 10.59 17.67 8.99
C ARG A 214 11.56 17.87 7.83
N THR A 215 12.86 17.83 8.07
CA THR A 215 13.88 18.01 7.03
C THR A 215 13.94 16.85 6.05
N ASN A 216 13.75 15.63 6.55
CA ASN A 216 13.71 14.41 5.73
C ASN A 216 12.67 13.43 6.28
N PRO A 217 11.38 13.70 6.06
CA PRO A 217 10.30 12.92 6.63
C PRO A 217 10.28 11.50 6.05
N TYR A 218 9.76 10.56 6.85
CA TYR A 218 9.45 9.22 6.39
C TYR A 218 8.18 9.26 5.51
N THR A 219 8.31 8.90 4.25
CA THR A 219 7.22 8.90 3.26
C THR A 219 7.28 7.63 2.41
N SER A 220 7.31 6.50 3.08
CA SER A 220 7.40 5.18 2.46
C SER A 220 6.23 4.28 2.82
N HIS A 221 5.34 4.75 3.67
CA HIS A 221 4.19 3.99 4.12
C HIS A 221 2.95 4.86 4.03
N PHE A 222 1.84 4.24 3.66
CA PHE A 222 0.52 4.85 3.59
C PHE A 222 -0.52 3.90 4.16
N TYR A 223 -1.71 4.42 4.46
CA TYR A 223 -2.80 3.57 4.91
C TYR A 223 -4.04 3.69 4.04
N ILE A 224 -4.77 2.60 4.00
CA ILE A 224 -6.05 2.46 3.31
C ILE A 224 -7.05 1.75 4.21
N SER A 225 -8.34 1.90 3.92
CA SER A 225 -9.39 1.09 4.55
C SER A 225 -9.16 -0.38 4.23
N LYS A 226 -9.31 -1.23 5.26
CA LYS A 226 -9.20 -2.68 5.11
C LYS A 226 -10.18 -3.24 4.07
N LYS A 227 -11.29 -2.55 3.82
CA LYS A 227 -12.32 -2.97 2.86
C LYS A 227 -11.85 -2.97 1.41
N ILE A 228 -10.87 -2.11 1.07
CA ILE A 228 -10.36 -1.95 -0.30
C ILE A 228 -8.91 -2.44 -0.45
N GLU A 229 -8.36 -3.15 0.54
CA GLU A 229 -6.96 -3.59 0.50
C GLU A 229 -6.65 -4.55 -0.67
N HIS A 230 -7.65 -5.33 -1.12
CA HIS A 230 -7.50 -6.26 -2.24
C HIS A 230 -7.12 -5.59 -3.56
N ILE A 231 -7.38 -4.29 -3.73
CA ILE A 231 -6.97 -3.52 -4.92
C ILE A 231 -5.44 -3.51 -5.07
N LEU A 232 -4.73 -3.51 -3.95
CA LEU A 232 -3.28 -3.55 -3.94
C LEU A 232 -2.72 -4.97 -4.10
N GLY A 233 -3.57 -6.00 -4.14
CA GLY A 233 -3.15 -7.40 -4.13
C GLY A 233 -2.13 -7.75 -5.22
N THR A 234 -2.34 -7.28 -6.45
CA THR A 234 -1.37 -7.52 -7.54
C THR A 234 -0.05 -6.79 -7.32
N LEU A 235 -0.07 -5.56 -6.81
CA LEU A 235 1.16 -4.82 -6.47
C LEU A 235 1.88 -5.46 -5.28
N GLU A 236 1.15 -6.02 -4.32
CA GLU A 236 1.70 -6.75 -3.18
C GLU A 236 2.30 -8.09 -3.62
N LEU A 237 1.62 -8.84 -4.47
CA LEU A 237 2.12 -10.10 -5.05
C LEU A 237 3.46 -9.91 -5.76
N ASN A 238 3.64 -8.79 -6.44
CA ASN A 238 4.85 -8.44 -7.16
C ASN A 238 5.81 -7.55 -6.37
N PHE A 239 5.60 -7.42 -5.06
CA PHE A 239 6.50 -6.75 -4.10
C PHE A 239 6.73 -5.25 -4.33
N PHE A 240 5.84 -4.56 -5.03
CA PHE A 240 5.88 -3.09 -5.13
C PHE A 240 5.43 -2.40 -3.85
N VAL A 241 4.42 -2.98 -3.22
CA VAL A 241 3.94 -2.61 -1.89
C VAL A 241 3.85 -3.88 -1.04
N ASN A 242 3.88 -3.72 0.28
CA ASN A 242 3.74 -4.87 1.18
C ASN A 242 2.92 -4.45 2.39
N LYS A 243 2.01 -5.31 2.82
CA LYS A 243 1.26 -5.08 4.04
C LYS A 243 2.20 -5.09 5.24
N TYR A 244 2.28 -3.94 5.91
CA TYR A 244 3.22 -3.74 7.00
C TYR A 244 2.56 -3.91 8.37
N ASN A 245 1.33 -3.38 8.53
CA ASN A 245 0.60 -3.45 9.79
C ASN A 245 -0.91 -3.22 9.59
N GLU A 246 -1.70 -3.53 10.62
CA GLU A 246 -3.10 -3.10 10.74
C GLU A 246 -3.28 -2.25 12.00
N MET A 247 -4.06 -1.19 11.88
CA MET A 247 -4.35 -0.28 12.99
C MET A 247 -5.80 0.20 12.95
N SER A 248 -6.21 0.89 14.00
CA SER A 248 -7.41 1.70 13.95
C SER A 248 -7.03 3.13 13.59
N SER A 249 -7.70 3.70 12.61
CA SER A 249 -7.57 5.12 12.26
C SER A 249 -8.06 5.99 13.43
N LYS A 250 -7.83 7.30 13.34
CA LYS A 250 -8.35 8.27 14.33
C LYS A 250 -9.87 8.21 14.48
N ASN A 251 -10.58 7.73 13.47
CA ASN A 251 -12.04 7.58 13.45
C ASN A 251 -12.50 6.18 13.91
N GLY A 252 -11.59 5.34 14.42
CA GLY A 252 -11.91 3.99 14.89
C GLY A 252 -12.10 2.95 13.77
N GLU A 253 -11.92 3.31 12.50
CA GLU A 253 -11.98 2.38 11.39
C GLU A 253 -10.70 1.52 11.31
N LYS A 254 -10.83 0.23 10.98
CA LYS A 254 -9.66 -0.62 10.73
C LYS A 254 -9.03 -0.26 9.39
N VAL A 255 -7.75 0.04 9.43
CA VAL A 255 -6.95 0.40 8.28
C VAL A 255 -5.74 -0.51 8.16
N SER A 256 -5.36 -0.80 6.93
CA SER A 256 -4.15 -1.52 6.59
C SER A 256 -3.07 -0.53 6.19
N ILE A 257 -1.88 -0.64 6.79
CA ILE A 257 -0.70 0.15 6.46
C ILE A 257 0.14 -0.67 5.50
N TYR A 258 0.48 -0.06 4.39
CA TYR A 258 1.35 -0.61 3.35
C TYR A 258 2.68 0.12 3.31
N ALA A 259 3.77 -0.63 3.11
CA ALA A 259 5.10 -0.10 2.87
C ALA A 259 5.45 -0.23 1.39
N LEU A 260 6.01 0.82 0.79
CA LEU A 260 6.61 0.77 -0.54
C LEU A 260 7.88 -0.09 -0.52
N ASN A 261 8.22 -0.67 -1.67
CA ASN A 261 9.48 -1.38 -1.84
C ASN A 261 10.68 -0.47 -1.49
N TYR A 262 11.65 -1.01 -0.78
CA TYR A 262 12.81 -0.25 -0.32
C TYR A 262 13.67 0.30 -1.47
N GLY A 263 13.98 -0.55 -2.47
CA GLY A 263 14.75 -0.15 -3.64
C GLY A 263 14.06 0.93 -4.47
N LEU A 264 12.73 0.82 -4.62
CA LEU A 264 11.89 1.86 -5.20
C LEU A 264 12.02 3.19 -4.45
N CYS A 265 11.90 3.16 -3.12
CA CYS A 265 12.03 4.36 -2.29
C CYS A 265 13.37 5.04 -2.48
N LEU A 266 14.46 4.27 -2.58
CA LEU A 266 15.78 4.82 -2.87
C LEU A 266 15.86 5.49 -4.24
N ASN A 267 15.29 4.88 -5.29
CA ASN A 267 15.25 5.47 -6.64
C ASN A 267 14.45 6.77 -6.66
N GLU A 268 13.36 6.83 -5.93
CA GLU A 268 12.45 7.97 -5.89
C GLU A 268 12.82 9.00 -4.81
N ASN A 269 13.98 8.80 -4.15
CA ASN A 269 14.46 9.65 -3.07
C ASN A 269 13.44 9.81 -1.93
N LEU A 270 12.71 8.74 -1.59
CA LEU A 270 11.83 8.63 -0.44
C LEU A 270 12.58 8.00 0.73
N ARG A 271 12.37 8.51 1.94
CA ARG A 271 12.98 7.92 3.13
C ARG A 271 12.11 6.77 3.62
N TRP A 272 12.66 5.57 3.55
CA TRP A 272 12.01 4.38 4.06
C TRP A 272 12.23 4.22 5.57
N GLY A 273 11.18 3.79 6.27
CA GLY A 273 11.22 3.54 7.71
C GLY A 273 10.12 4.28 8.46
N LYS A 274 10.32 4.43 9.75
CA LYS A 274 9.39 5.09 10.67
C LYS A 274 10.18 5.90 11.71
N PRO A 275 9.57 6.90 12.35
CA PRO A 275 10.16 7.60 13.49
C PRO A 275 10.41 6.65 14.65
N ASP A 276 11.38 7.02 15.49
CA ASP A 276 11.66 6.27 16.71
C ASP A 276 10.62 6.55 17.80
N GLY A 277 10.53 5.62 18.76
CA GLY A 277 9.72 5.80 19.97
C GLY A 277 8.20 5.72 19.75
N SER A 278 7.46 6.49 20.54
CA SER A 278 6.01 6.46 20.58
C SER A 278 5.35 7.03 19.32
N GLU A 279 6.02 7.94 18.63
CA GLU A 279 5.54 8.58 17.40
C GLU A 279 5.35 7.58 16.26
N SER A 280 6.17 6.53 16.22
CA SER A 280 6.06 5.49 15.19
C SER A 280 4.69 4.82 15.11
N ARG A 281 3.91 4.85 16.20
CA ARG A 281 2.60 4.20 16.28
C ARG A 281 1.51 4.95 15.52
N THR A 282 1.63 6.27 15.45
CA THR A 282 0.58 7.15 14.91
C THR A 282 1.02 7.93 13.68
N TYR A 283 2.31 7.90 13.35
CA TYR A 283 2.87 8.67 12.25
C TYR A 283 2.14 8.40 10.93
N PHE A 284 2.00 7.14 10.54
CA PHE A 284 1.42 6.77 9.26
C PHE A 284 -0.11 6.68 9.25
N ILE A 285 -0.78 6.95 10.37
CA ILE A 285 -2.25 7.12 10.39
C ILE A 285 -2.66 8.60 10.40
N GLU A 286 -1.70 9.53 10.27
CA GLU A 286 -2.01 10.94 10.03
C GLU A 286 -2.67 11.13 8.66
N SER A 287 -3.52 12.16 8.56
CA SER A 287 -4.36 12.40 7.39
C SER A 287 -3.61 12.45 6.04
N PRO A 288 -2.36 12.98 5.96
CA PRO A 288 -1.63 13.00 4.70
C PRO A 288 -1.43 11.62 4.08
N PHE A 289 -1.25 10.59 4.94
CA PHE A 289 -1.01 9.22 4.52
C PHE A 289 -2.29 8.41 4.22
N ASN A 290 -3.45 9.06 4.20
CA ASN A 290 -4.70 8.45 3.78
C ASN A 290 -4.78 8.38 2.24
N PHE A 291 -4.70 7.18 1.69
CA PHE A 291 -4.75 6.93 0.26
C PHE A 291 -6.08 6.37 -0.23
N ASN A 292 -7.10 6.35 0.64
CA ASN A 292 -8.44 5.87 0.25
C ASN A 292 -8.98 6.59 -0.98
N LYS A 293 -8.88 7.94 -1.01
CA LYS A 293 -9.36 8.73 -2.13
C LYS A 293 -8.64 8.37 -3.43
N LEU A 294 -7.30 8.25 -3.40
CA LEU A 294 -6.51 7.88 -4.57
C LEU A 294 -6.96 6.53 -5.15
N LEU A 295 -7.14 5.52 -4.29
CA LEU A 295 -7.60 4.20 -4.73
C LEU A 295 -9.06 4.21 -5.22
N MET A 296 -9.93 4.98 -4.57
CA MET A 296 -11.31 5.13 -5.04
C MET A 296 -11.40 5.85 -6.38
N ASP A 297 -10.59 6.87 -6.60
CA ASP A 297 -10.53 7.58 -7.88
C ASP A 297 -10.00 6.64 -8.98
N PHE A 298 -8.95 5.86 -8.69
CA PHE A 298 -8.47 4.81 -9.60
C PHE A 298 -9.57 3.82 -9.96
N LEU A 299 -10.36 3.33 -9.00
CA LEU A 299 -11.47 2.42 -9.26
C LEU A 299 -12.56 3.05 -10.12
N LYS A 300 -12.83 4.34 -9.93
CA LYS A 300 -13.83 5.06 -10.73
C LYS A 300 -13.39 5.27 -12.18
N ASP A 301 -12.09 5.40 -12.39
CA ASP A 301 -11.52 5.64 -13.71
C ASP A 301 -11.24 4.36 -14.50
N THR A 302 -11.24 3.20 -13.84
CA THR A 302 -11.12 1.90 -14.52
C THR A 302 -12.34 1.63 -15.38
N LYS A 303 -12.13 1.57 -16.69
CA LYS A 303 -13.17 1.33 -17.70
C LYS A 303 -12.94 -0.03 -18.35
N GLU A 304 -13.98 -0.76 -18.59
CA GLU A 304 -13.96 -1.95 -19.43
C GLU A 304 -14.62 -1.61 -20.76
N ILE A 305 -13.93 -1.88 -21.86
CA ILE A 305 -14.44 -1.71 -23.21
C ILE A 305 -14.82 -3.09 -23.72
N VAL A 306 -16.11 -3.39 -23.77
CA VAL A 306 -16.60 -4.73 -24.07
C VAL A 306 -17.65 -4.70 -25.17
N CYS A 307 -17.60 -5.70 -26.04
CA CYS A 307 -18.67 -5.94 -27.00
C CYS A 307 -19.86 -6.64 -26.34
N GLU A 308 -21.03 -6.06 -26.37
CA GLU A 308 -22.24 -6.66 -25.79
C GLU A 308 -22.74 -7.89 -26.52
N GLU A 309 -22.37 -8.08 -27.79
CA GLU A 309 -22.81 -9.21 -28.59
C GLU A 309 -21.91 -10.45 -28.38
N CYS A 310 -20.60 -10.30 -28.42
CA CYS A 310 -19.69 -11.44 -28.35
C CYS A 310 -18.88 -11.53 -27.04
N GLY A 311 -18.96 -10.51 -26.14
CA GLY A 311 -18.23 -10.47 -24.89
C GLY A 311 -16.75 -10.17 -25.04
N PHE A 312 -16.25 -9.85 -26.24
CA PHE A 312 -14.83 -9.54 -26.43
C PHE A 312 -14.46 -8.25 -25.70
N VAL A 313 -13.37 -8.27 -24.96
CA VAL A 313 -12.85 -7.13 -24.19
C VAL A 313 -11.71 -6.50 -24.98
N TYR A 314 -11.81 -5.20 -25.20
CA TYR A 314 -10.81 -4.39 -25.91
C TYR A 314 -9.89 -3.69 -24.89
N SER A 315 -8.66 -3.41 -25.31
CA SER A 315 -7.76 -2.60 -24.52
C SER A 315 -8.18 -1.13 -24.52
N GLU A 316 -7.72 -0.34 -23.54
CA GLU A 316 -8.00 1.10 -23.50
C GLU A 316 -7.36 1.84 -24.67
N ASP A 317 -6.23 1.34 -25.17
CA ASP A 317 -5.54 1.87 -26.35
C ASP A 317 -6.39 1.75 -27.63
N ASP A 318 -7.28 0.75 -27.68
CA ASP A 318 -8.18 0.56 -28.80
C ASP A 318 -9.35 1.55 -28.81
N LEU A 319 -9.59 2.27 -27.72
CA LEU A 319 -10.76 3.13 -27.57
C LEU A 319 -10.83 4.22 -28.64
N ASP A 320 -9.72 4.85 -28.97
CA ASP A 320 -9.70 5.89 -30.01
C ASP A 320 -9.92 5.32 -31.42
N PHE A 321 -9.43 4.13 -31.67
CA PHE A 321 -9.73 3.38 -32.90
C PHE A 321 -11.21 3.02 -32.96
N LEU A 322 -11.77 2.43 -31.90
CA LEU A 322 -13.18 2.07 -31.81
C LEU A 322 -14.12 3.27 -31.98
N LYS A 323 -13.79 4.41 -31.37
CA LYS A 323 -14.56 5.66 -31.55
C LYS A 323 -14.57 6.12 -33.01
N ARG A 324 -13.43 6.04 -33.70
CA ARG A 324 -13.35 6.37 -35.15
C ARG A 324 -14.14 5.41 -36.03
N HIS A 325 -14.32 4.17 -35.57
CA HIS A 325 -15.07 3.12 -36.26
C HIS A 325 -16.46 2.89 -35.67
N ASN A 326 -17.08 3.93 -35.07
CA ASN A 326 -18.43 3.91 -34.52
C ASN A 326 -18.68 2.79 -33.51
N MET A 327 -17.69 2.46 -32.68
CA MET A 327 -17.78 1.41 -31.64
C MET A 327 -18.24 0.04 -32.19
N ASN A 328 -17.87 -0.29 -33.43
CA ASN A 328 -18.18 -1.58 -34.05
C ASN A 328 -17.18 -2.64 -33.58
N CYS A 329 -17.66 -3.84 -33.31
CA CYS A 329 -16.85 -4.97 -32.93
C CYS A 329 -16.31 -5.74 -34.14
N GLN A 330 -15.15 -6.39 -33.96
CA GLN A 330 -14.58 -7.31 -34.94
C GLN A 330 -15.49 -8.52 -35.23
N CYS A 331 -16.43 -8.86 -34.35
CA CYS A 331 -17.44 -9.90 -34.61
C CYS A 331 -18.50 -9.50 -35.62
N GLY A 332 -18.48 -8.25 -36.09
CA GLY A 332 -19.49 -7.70 -37.03
C GLY A 332 -20.63 -6.95 -36.36
N GLY A 333 -20.68 -6.90 -35.04
CA GLY A 333 -21.65 -6.14 -34.26
C GLY A 333 -21.48 -4.63 -34.47
N LYS A 334 -22.53 -3.95 -34.91
CA LYS A 334 -22.53 -2.50 -35.13
C LYS A 334 -22.92 -1.77 -33.86
N ASN A 335 -22.13 -0.78 -33.45
CA ASN A 335 -22.31 -0.05 -32.20
C ASN A 335 -22.42 -0.97 -30.98
N SER A 336 -21.82 -2.16 -31.04
CA SER A 336 -21.95 -3.19 -30.02
C SER A 336 -20.88 -3.08 -28.92
N VAL A 337 -19.86 -2.25 -29.16
CA VAL A 337 -18.82 -2.02 -28.15
C VAL A 337 -19.22 -0.88 -27.21
N VAL A 338 -19.28 -1.17 -25.93
CA VAL A 338 -19.66 -0.22 -24.90
C VAL A 338 -18.53 -0.05 -23.89
N VAL A 339 -18.41 1.15 -23.33
CA VAL A 339 -17.48 1.43 -22.23
C VAL A 339 -18.24 1.26 -20.92
N LYS A 340 -17.94 0.22 -20.18
CA LYS A 340 -18.56 -0.07 -18.87
C LYS A 340 -17.58 0.25 -17.75
N LYS A 341 -18.07 0.83 -16.65
CA LYS A 341 -17.30 1.01 -15.39
C LYS A 341 -17.49 -0.24 -14.53
N ARG A 342 -16.76 -1.32 -14.82
CA ARG A 342 -17.04 -2.63 -14.22
C ARG A 342 -16.52 -2.78 -12.78
N ILE A 343 -15.33 -2.25 -12.49
CA ILE A 343 -14.72 -2.42 -11.16
C ILE A 343 -15.46 -1.60 -10.12
N SER A 344 -15.88 -0.37 -10.47
CA SER A 344 -16.65 0.48 -9.57
C SER A 344 -18.00 -0.12 -9.16
N ASP A 345 -18.63 -0.94 -10.00
CA ASP A 345 -19.92 -1.55 -9.67
C ASP A 345 -19.78 -2.66 -8.61
N ILE A 346 -18.70 -3.42 -8.64
CA ILE A 346 -18.41 -4.47 -7.64
C ILE A 346 -18.14 -3.88 -6.27
N TYR A 347 -17.38 -2.79 -6.21
CA TYR A 347 -16.99 -2.12 -4.97
C TYR A 347 -17.87 -0.92 -4.61
N ARG A 348 -19.01 -0.77 -5.26
CA ARG A 348 -19.91 0.38 -5.10
C ARG A 348 -20.34 0.58 -3.66
N LYS A 349 -20.68 -0.50 -2.96
CA LYS A 349 -21.11 -0.44 -1.56
C LYS A 349 -19.97 0.01 -0.64
N GLU A 350 -18.78 -0.53 -0.83
CA GLU A 350 -17.58 -0.20 -0.08
C GLU A 350 -17.16 1.25 -0.32
N ILE A 351 -17.18 1.68 -1.60
CA ILE A 351 -16.90 3.08 -1.99
C ILE A 351 -17.91 4.02 -1.34
N GLU A 352 -19.22 3.75 -1.45
CA GLU A 352 -20.26 4.57 -0.84
C GLU A 352 -20.16 4.62 0.69
N GLU A 353 -19.80 3.52 1.35
CA GLU A 353 -19.60 3.50 2.79
C GLU A 353 -18.35 4.30 3.24
N ILE A 354 -17.27 4.25 2.47
CA ILE A 354 -16.06 5.02 2.75
C ILE A 354 -16.31 6.52 2.52
N GLU A 355 -16.98 6.86 1.42
CA GLU A 355 -17.36 8.26 1.11
C GLU A 355 -18.31 8.82 2.17
N LYS A 356 -19.33 8.06 2.57
CA LYS A 356 -20.25 8.48 3.64
C LYS A 356 -19.52 8.72 4.97
N LYS A 357 -18.58 7.87 5.34
CA LYS A 357 -17.79 8.04 6.57
C LYS A 357 -16.75 9.16 6.48
N GLY A 358 -16.15 9.35 5.30
CA GLY A 358 -15.20 10.43 5.05
C GLY A 358 -15.83 11.81 4.99
N ASN A 359 -17.08 11.90 4.53
CA ASN A 359 -17.81 13.14 4.31
C ASN A 359 -18.80 13.50 5.43
N LEU A 360 -19.01 12.66 6.43
CA LEU A 360 -19.90 12.96 7.55
C LEU A 360 -19.24 13.95 8.51
N LEU A 361 -19.60 15.21 8.33
CA LEU A 361 -19.38 16.23 9.35
C LEU A 361 -20.21 15.89 10.59
N GLU A 362 -19.62 16.02 11.76
CA GLU A 362 -20.38 16.00 13.00
C GLU A 362 -21.39 17.17 13.00
N LYS A 363 -22.52 17.00 13.68
CA LYS A 363 -23.59 18.02 13.71
C LYS A 363 -23.08 19.43 14.02
N GLU A 364 -22.14 19.56 14.94
CA GLU A 364 -21.54 20.83 15.32
C GLU A 364 -20.58 21.36 14.24
N GLN A 365 -19.85 20.49 13.55
CA GLN A 365 -19.00 20.87 12.42
C GLN A 365 -19.82 21.34 11.21
N TYR A 366 -20.90 20.62 10.90
CA TYR A 366 -21.85 21.03 9.86
C TYR A 366 -22.47 22.40 10.18
N LEU A 367 -22.92 22.62 11.43
CA LEU A 367 -23.49 23.89 11.87
C LEU A 367 -22.47 25.01 11.76
N PHE A 368 -21.21 24.77 12.18
CA PHE A 368 -20.13 25.75 12.04
C PHE A 368 -19.92 26.15 10.58
N MET A 369 -19.78 25.18 9.69
CA MET A 369 -19.55 25.40 8.26
C MET A 369 -20.71 26.19 7.65
N LYS A 370 -21.94 25.79 7.91
CA LYS A 370 -23.15 26.45 7.42
C LYS A 370 -23.23 27.91 7.87
N LEU A 371 -22.99 28.18 9.15
CA LEU A 371 -23.01 29.55 9.69
C LEU A 371 -21.86 30.39 9.13
N ALA A 372 -20.66 29.78 8.97
CA ALA A 372 -19.52 30.48 8.40
C ALA A 372 -19.75 30.87 6.93
N ILE A 373 -20.35 29.99 6.12
CA ILE A 373 -20.74 30.31 4.73
C ILE A 373 -21.79 31.43 4.68
N LEU A 374 -22.83 31.38 5.53
CA LEU A 374 -23.83 32.41 5.61
C LEU A 374 -23.24 33.79 5.97
N LYS A 375 -22.11 33.82 6.66
CA LYS A 375 -21.38 35.05 7.03
C LYS A 375 -20.33 35.47 5.99
N GLY A 376 -20.34 34.88 4.81
CA GLY A 376 -19.42 35.23 3.71
C GLY A 376 -18.11 34.47 3.72
N GLY A 377 -18.06 33.31 4.37
CA GLY A 377 -16.91 32.36 4.30
C GLY A 377 -15.66 32.74 5.10
N CYS A 378 -15.69 33.89 5.81
CA CYS A 378 -14.57 34.37 6.62
C CYS A 378 -15.05 34.79 8.00
N VAL A 379 -14.73 34.04 9.04
CA VAL A 379 -15.25 34.22 10.41
C VAL A 379 -14.16 34.12 11.46
N THR A 380 -14.36 34.75 12.60
CA THR A 380 -13.45 34.64 13.75
C THR A 380 -13.93 33.61 14.77
N ALA A 381 -12.97 33.07 15.56
CA ALA A 381 -13.30 32.15 16.65
C ALA A 381 -14.29 32.76 17.66
N ARG A 382 -14.17 34.06 17.90
CA ARG A 382 -15.03 34.80 18.84
C ARG A 382 -16.47 34.95 18.32
N GLU A 383 -16.63 35.30 17.05
CA GLU A 383 -17.94 35.41 16.41
C GLU A 383 -18.68 34.07 16.41
N MET A 384 -17.97 33.02 16.04
CA MET A 384 -18.56 31.66 16.00
C MET A 384 -18.86 31.11 17.40
N SER A 385 -18.04 31.46 18.39
CA SER A 385 -18.27 31.12 19.79
C SER A 385 -19.57 31.71 20.31
N GLN A 386 -19.87 32.97 19.96
CA GLN A 386 -21.11 33.63 20.34
C GLN A 386 -22.33 33.07 19.58
N GLU A 387 -22.18 32.81 18.29
CA GLU A 387 -23.27 32.34 17.44
C GLU A 387 -23.71 30.91 17.78
N MET A 388 -22.76 30.05 18.13
CA MET A 388 -23.00 28.65 18.44
C MET A 388 -23.19 28.36 19.94
N ASP A 389 -23.06 29.40 20.78
CA ASP A 389 -23.11 29.28 22.26
C ASP A 389 -22.13 28.21 22.81
N ILE A 390 -20.91 28.21 22.29
CA ILE A 390 -19.84 27.32 22.73
C ILE A 390 -18.53 28.08 22.93
N THR A 391 -17.60 27.53 23.73
CA THR A 391 -16.34 28.20 24.01
C THR A 391 -15.44 28.32 22.78
N SER A 392 -14.63 29.39 22.71
CA SER A 392 -13.64 29.56 21.64
C SER A 392 -12.62 28.42 21.57
N GLN A 393 -12.35 27.74 22.69
CA GLN A 393 -11.52 26.51 22.71
C GLN A 393 -12.21 25.36 21.99
N LYS A 394 -13.53 25.19 22.18
CA LYS A 394 -14.31 24.18 21.48
C LYS A 394 -14.38 24.48 19.98
N ILE A 395 -14.50 25.75 19.57
CA ILE A 395 -14.38 26.17 18.17
C ILE A 395 -13.02 25.76 17.60
N GLY A 396 -11.93 26.02 18.35
CA GLY A 396 -10.58 25.62 17.92
C GLY A 396 -10.43 24.10 17.70
N TRP A 397 -11.09 23.30 18.54
CA TRP A 397 -11.09 21.85 18.41
C TRP A 397 -11.93 21.35 17.22
N LEU A 398 -13.15 21.90 17.07
CA LEU A 398 -14.05 21.58 15.95
C LEU A 398 -13.42 21.88 14.58
N THR A 399 -12.80 23.06 14.48
CA THR A 399 -12.21 23.55 13.24
C THR A 399 -10.88 22.85 12.90
N LYS A 400 -10.21 22.25 13.89
CA LYS A 400 -8.99 21.49 13.66
C LYS A 400 -9.21 20.34 12.68
N LYS A 401 -10.27 19.57 12.86
CA LYS A 401 -10.63 18.44 11.98
C LYS A 401 -11.08 18.93 10.61
N LEU A 402 -11.79 20.06 10.55
CA LEU A 402 -12.21 20.68 9.29
C LEU A 402 -11.02 21.20 8.46
N GLU A 403 -9.96 21.65 9.12
CA GLU A 403 -8.72 22.12 8.48
C GLU A 403 -7.80 20.95 8.10
N GLU A 404 -7.54 20.03 9.03
CA GLU A 404 -6.51 18.99 8.89
C GLU A 404 -6.99 17.75 8.12
N ASP A 405 -8.25 17.34 8.32
CA ASP A 405 -8.80 16.10 7.75
C ASP A 405 -9.61 16.34 6.47
N PHE A 406 -10.38 17.44 6.46
CA PHE A 406 -11.31 17.72 5.35
C PHE A 406 -10.82 18.81 4.40
N TYR A 407 -9.86 19.65 4.81
CA TYR A 407 -9.40 20.82 4.02
C TYR A 407 -10.54 21.79 3.66
N TYR A 408 -11.60 21.83 4.46
CA TYR A 408 -12.78 22.66 4.22
C TYR A 408 -12.59 24.12 4.65
N LEU A 409 -11.55 24.38 5.45
CA LEU A 409 -11.19 25.73 5.86
C LEU A 409 -9.68 25.88 6.05
N THR A 410 -9.24 27.14 6.04
CA THR A 410 -7.87 27.53 6.39
C THR A 410 -7.89 28.46 7.59
N LYS A 411 -6.87 28.34 8.44
CA LYS A 411 -6.71 29.12 9.66
C LYS A 411 -5.61 30.15 9.52
N SER A 412 -5.91 31.39 9.81
CA SER A 412 -4.94 32.49 9.80
C SER A 412 -5.06 33.32 11.07
N LYS A 413 -4.02 34.09 11.40
CA LYS A 413 -4.08 35.10 12.49
C LYS A 413 -4.12 36.48 11.88
N LYS A 414 -5.17 37.27 12.17
CA LYS A 414 -5.27 38.69 11.82
C LYS A 414 -5.53 39.51 13.07
N SER A 415 -4.68 40.50 13.32
CA SER A 415 -4.84 41.45 14.46
C SER A 415 -5.05 40.74 15.81
N GLY A 416 -4.32 39.65 16.07
CA GLY A 416 -4.39 38.88 17.31
C GLY A 416 -5.56 37.87 17.40
N ASN A 417 -6.50 37.91 16.48
CA ASN A 417 -7.63 36.97 16.42
C ASN A 417 -7.38 35.83 15.43
N THR A 418 -7.85 34.63 15.77
CA THR A 418 -7.87 33.50 14.84
C THR A 418 -9.05 33.66 13.88
N VAL A 419 -8.75 33.68 12.59
CA VAL A 419 -9.72 33.82 11.49
C VAL A 419 -9.75 32.50 10.72
N TYR A 420 -10.93 32.02 10.44
CA TYR A 420 -11.20 30.82 9.63
C TYR A 420 -11.76 31.25 8.28
N THR A 421 -11.16 30.83 7.20
CA THR A 421 -11.63 31.06 5.84
C THR A 421 -12.06 29.74 5.22
N ILE A 422 -13.30 29.66 4.75
CA ILE A 422 -13.84 28.48 4.11
C ILE A 422 -13.19 28.32 2.72
N SER A 423 -12.82 27.11 2.36
CA SER A 423 -12.26 26.78 1.04
C SER A 423 -13.38 26.45 0.04
N ASP A 424 -13.06 26.48 -1.26
CA ASP A 424 -13.99 26.06 -2.32
C ASP A 424 -14.52 24.62 -2.12
N LEU A 425 -13.68 23.74 -1.51
CA LEU A 425 -14.08 22.39 -1.13
C LEU A 425 -15.09 22.39 0.01
N GLY A 426 -14.90 23.30 0.99
CA GLY A 426 -15.81 23.45 2.11
C GLY A 426 -17.17 24.02 1.70
N GLU A 427 -17.22 24.94 0.76
CA GLU A 427 -18.49 25.48 0.22
C GLU A 427 -19.30 24.41 -0.52
N LYS A 428 -18.63 23.52 -1.25
CA LYS A 428 -19.28 22.42 -1.97
C LYS A 428 -19.73 21.26 -1.08
N ALA A 429 -19.24 21.19 0.17
CA ALA A 429 -19.53 20.11 1.10
C ALA A 429 -20.79 20.34 1.95
N ILE A 430 -21.36 21.56 1.93
CA ILE A 430 -22.56 22.01 2.64
C ILE A 430 -23.69 22.25 1.66
#